data_aa0b0454c9883afa119daedaa851346f
#
_entry.id   aa0b0454c9883afa119daedaa851346f
#
_cell.length_a   1.000
_cell.length_b   1.000
_cell.length_c   1.000
_cell.angle_alpha   90.00
_cell.angle_beta   90.00
_cell.angle_gamma   90.00
#
_symmetry.space_group_name_H-M   'P 1'
#
loop_
_entity.id
_entity.type
_entity.pdbx_description
1 polymer ?
#
loop_
_entity_poly.entity_id
_entity_poly.type
_entity_poly.pdbx_seq_one_letter_code
_entity_poly.pdbx_strand_id
1 'polypeptide(L)'
;LADPVFGSGGCHAKFTIGSPENKPVANASIQVSTDDGGRCTEARIVAGAVGPVPLLAAGAAERLIGEAPSDTLIGEVAADVAEQIDPVDDVRGPAWYKRRITRVLVERALRCALQRANDNRTPA
;
A
#
# COMPACT_ATOMS: atom_id res chain seq x y z
N LEU A 1 -12.92 -16.49 -2.33
CA LEU A 1 -11.53 -16.06 -2.10
C LEU A 1 -10.64 -17.27 -1.82
N ALA A 2 -9.48 -17.27 -2.44
CA ALA A 2 -8.51 -18.32 -2.19
C ALA A 2 -7.91 -18.17 -0.78
N ASP A 3 -7.50 -19.28 -0.19
CA ASP A 3 -6.76 -19.24 1.07
C ASP A 3 -5.46 -18.46 0.89
N PRO A 4 -4.97 -17.77 1.95
CA PRO A 4 -3.70 -17.09 1.87
C PRO A 4 -2.56 -18.03 1.53
N VAL A 5 -1.71 -17.63 0.59
CA VAL A 5 -0.50 -18.40 0.27
C VAL A 5 0.49 -18.24 1.43
N PHE A 6 1.16 -19.34 1.80
CA PHE A 6 2.18 -19.31 2.83
C PHE A 6 3.21 -18.20 2.54
N GLY A 7 3.47 -17.35 3.53
CA GLY A 7 4.39 -16.23 3.40
C GLY A 7 3.84 -15.04 2.65
N SER A 8 2.55 -15.01 2.32
CA SER A 8 1.94 -13.85 1.68
C SER A 8 0.97 -13.13 2.60
N GLY A 9 0.78 -11.86 2.36
CA GLY A 9 -0.16 -11.04 3.12
C GLY A 9 -0.65 -9.88 2.27
N GLY A 10 -1.90 -9.48 2.50
CA GLY A 10 -2.52 -8.36 1.83
C GLY A 10 -3.18 -7.43 2.81
N CYS A 11 -3.26 -6.17 2.46
CA CYS A 11 -3.96 -5.17 3.25
C CYS A 11 -4.52 -4.09 2.35
N HIS A 12 -5.70 -3.60 2.74
CA HIS A 12 -6.35 -2.48 2.07
C HIS A 12 -6.64 -1.40 3.12
N ALA A 13 -6.21 -0.18 2.83
CA ALA A 13 -6.47 0.97 3.69
C ALA A 13 -7.18 2.04 2.88
N LYS A 14 -8.12 2.74 3.50
CA LYS A 14 -8.85 3.82 2.85
C LYS A 14 -9.07 4.98 3.81
N PHE A 15 -9.22 6.16 3.25
CA PHE A 15 -9.56 7.36 3.99
C PHE A 15 -10.80 8.00 3.34
N THR A 16 -11.84 8.22 4.15
CA THR A 16 -13.07 8.87 3.70
C THR A 16 -13.33 10.11 4.54
N ILE A 17 -14.01 11.08 3.95
CA ILE A 17 -14.48 12.26 4.67
C ILE A 17 -16.00 12.10 4.82
N GLY A 18 -16.50 12.27 6.05
CA GLY A 18 -17.92 12.14 6.32
C GLY A 18 -18.35 10.71 6.62
N SER A 19 -19.51 10.30 6.12
CA SER A 19 -20.03 8.97 6.41
C SER A 19 -19.29 7.89 5.64
N PRO A 20 -19.33 6.63 6.13
CA PRO A 20 -18.72 5.51 5.42
C PRO A 20 -19.26 5.26 4.00
N GLU A 21 -20.41 5.82 3.68
CA GLU A 21 -21.02 5.69 2.36
C GLU A 21 -20.40 6.62 1.34
N ASN A 22 -19.64 7.63 1.77
CA ASN A 22 -18.97 8.54 0.86
C ASN A 22 -17.82 7.81 0.15
N LYS A 23 -17.53 8.26 -1.08
CA LYS A 23 -16.39 7.73 -1.81
C LYS A 23 -15.10 8.04 -1.07
N PRO A 24 -14.14 7.09 -1.00
CA PRO A 24 -12.85 7.37 -0.39
C PRO A 24 -12.13 8.52 -1.07
N VAL A 25 -11.48 9.37 -0.27
CA VAL A 25 -10.56 10.38 -0.79
C VAL A 25 -9.31 9.70 -1.36
N ALA A 26 -8.85 8.66 -0.70
CA ALA A 26 -7.70 7.88 -1.10
C ALA A 26 -7.84 6.45 -0.60
N ASN A 27 -7.23 5.51 -1.31
CA ASN A 27 -7.10 4.15 -0.83
C ASN A 27 -5.80 3.54 -1.31
N ALA A 28 -5.36 2.47 -0.63
CA ALA A 28 -4.18 1.72 -1.02
C ALA A 28 -4.45 0.24 -0.78
N SER A 29 -4.11 -0.58 -1.76
CA SER A 29 -4.19 -2.04 -1.65
C SER A 29 -2.80 -2.60 -1.89
N ILE A 30 -2.31 -3.41 -0.97
CA ILE A 30 -0.96 -3.95 -1.05
C ILE A 30 -1.00 -5.45 -0.82
N GLN A 31 -0.28 -6.16 -1.67
CA GLN A 31 -0.06 -7.59 -1.55
C GLN A 31 1.43 -7.86 -1.59
N VAL A 32 1.93 -8.63 -0.64
CA VAL A 32 3.35 -8.99 -0.59
C VAL A 32 3.50 -10.49 -0.30
N SER A 33 4.61 -11.05 -0.77
CA SER A 33 5.05 -12.39 -0.38
C SER A 33 6.48 -12.28 0.12
N THR A 34 6.83 -13.05 1.15
CA THR A 34 8.16 -13.03 1.73
C THR A 34 8.73 -14.44 1.79
N ASP A 35 10.06 -14.55 1.81
CA ASP A 35 10.76 -15.80 1.95
C ASP A 35 11.09 -16.08 3.44
N ASP A 36 11.82 -17.17 3.71
CA ASP A 36 12.18 -17.58 5.07
C ASP A 36 13.04 -16.55 5.79
N GLY A 37 13.77 -15.74 5.05
CA GLY A 37 14.59 -14.68 5.63
C GLY A 37 13.84 -13.38 5.85
N GLY A 38 12.55 -13.32 5.55
CA GLY A 38 11.76 -12.11 5.65
C GLY A 38 11.96 -11.15 4.48
N ARG A 39 12.63 -11.58 3.43
CA ARG A 39 12.83 -10.76 2.23
C ARG A 39 11.62 -10.86 1.33
N CYS A 40 11.26 -9.73 0.75
CA CYS A 40 10.11 -9.65 -0.14
C CYS A 40 10.43 -10.32 -1.48
N THR A 41 9.60 -11.27 -1.89
CA THR A 41 9.77 -11.99 -3.16
C THR A 41 8.79 -11.50 -4.21
N GLU A 42 7.63 -11.02 -3.79
CA GLU A 42 6.62 -10.43 -4.65
C GLU A 42 5.99 -9.25 -3.94
N ALA A 43 5.65 -8.22 -4.68
CA ALA A 43 4.95 -7.06 -4.13
C ALA A 43 4.07 -6.43 -5.19
N ARG A 44 2.87 -6.04 -4.79
CA ARG A 44 1.93 -5.32 -5.64
C ARG A 44 1.32 -4.18 -4.82
N ILE A 45 1.39 -2.98 -5.37
CA ILE A 45 0.89 -1.77 -4.71
C ILE A 45 -0.04 -1.06 -5.68
N VAL A 46 -1.29 -0.86 -5.26
CA VAL A 46 -2.29 -0.13 -6.04
C VAL A 46 -2.82 1.01 -5.19
N ALA A 47 -2.76 2.23 -5.70
CA ALA A 47 -3.35 3.41 -5.07
C ALA A 47 -4.55 3.84 -5.92
N GLY A 48 -5.68 4.11 -5.27
CA GLY A 48 -6.91 4.47 -5.95
C GLY A 48 -7.58 5.69 -5.35
N ALA A 49 -8.62 6.17 -6.02
CA ALA A 49 -9.48 7.28 -5.60
C ALA A 49 -8.79 8.65 -5.48
N VAL A 50 -7.51 8.75 -5.84
CA VAL A 50 -6.74 10.00 -5.81
C VAL A 50 -6.48 10.58 -7.20
N GLY A 51 -6.91 9.88 -8.23
CA GLY A 51 -6.80 10.31 -9.63
C GLY A 51 -7.92 9.68 -10.45
N PRO A 52 -7.96 9.93 -11.75
CA PRO A 52 -9.04 9.42 -12.61
C PRO A 52 -9.04 7.90 -12.73
N VAL A 53 -7.89 7.26 -12.55
CA VAL A 53 -7.76 5.79 -12.59
C VAL A 53 -6.86 5.32 -11.47
N PRO A 54 -7.04 4.07 -11.00
CA PRO A 54 -6.11 3.51 -10.03
C PRO A 54 -4.69 3.43 -10.58
N LEU A 55 -3.71 3.67 -9.72
CA LEU A 55 -2.30 3.60 -10.07
C LEU A 55 -1.72 2.27 -9.58
N LEU A 56 -1.18 1.47 -10.50
CA LEU A 56 -0.36 0.32 -10.15
C LEU A 56 1.09 0.81 -10.05
N ALA A 57 1.61 0.87 -8.83
CA ALA A 57 2.95 1.41 -8.57
C ALA A 57 4.01 0.31 -8.68
N ALA A 58 4.25 -0.17 -9.92
CA ALA A 58 5.16 -1.29 -10.17
C ALA A 58 6.61 -0.95 -9.81
N GLY A 59 7.08 0.24 -10.16
CA GLY A 59 8.45 0.66 -9.84
C GLY A 59 8.70 0.77 -8.34
N ALA A 60 7.75 1.31 -7.60
CA ALA A 60 7.86 1.39 -6.15
C ALA A 60 7.84 0.00 -5.53
N ALA A 61 6.98 -0.90 -6.02
CA ALA A 61 6.91 -2.27 -5.54
C ALA A 61 8.21 -3.03 -5.79
N GLU A 62 8.86 -2.82 -6.92
CA GLU A 62 10.14 -3.47 -7.24
C GLU A 62 11.24 -3.14 -6.24
N ARG A 63 11.17 -1.98 -5.59
CA ARG A 63 12.16 -1.61 -4.58
C ARG A 63 12.12 -2.51 -3.35
N LEU A 64 11.02 -3.21 -3.14
CA LEU A 64 10.87 -4.14 -2.03
C LEU A 64 11.47 -5.52 -2.35
N ILE A 65 11.57 -5.87 -3.62
CA ILE A 65 11.97 -7.22 -4.03
C ILE A 65 13.42 -7.49 -3.62
N GLY A 66 13.64 -8.61 -2.93
CA GLY A 66 14.95 -9.00 -2.47
C GLY A 66 15.39 -8.32 -1.17
N GLU A 67 14.56 -7.46 -0.61
CA GLU A 67 14.88 -6.72 0.60
C GLU A 67 14.03 -7.20 1.78
N ALA A 68 14.61 -7.15 2.98
CA ALA A 68 13.85 -7.26 4.22
C ALA A 68 13.44 -5.82 4.60
N PRO A 69 12.17 -5.42 4.38
CA PRO A 69 11.81 -4.02 4.47
C PRO A 69 12.04 -3.43 5.86
N SER A 70 12.83 -2.36 5.87
CA SER A 70 13.04 -1.55 7.08
C SER A 70 12.03 -0.41 7.13
N ASP A 71 11.94 0.27 8.26
CA ASP A 71 11.09 1.45 8.37
C ASP A 71 11.47 2.51 7.35
N THR A 72 12.77 2.68 7.11
CA THR A 72 13.27 3.63 6.10
C THR A 72 12.80 3.26 4.70
N LEU A 73 12.94 1.98 4.32
CA LEU A 73 12.52 1.53 2.99
C LEU A 73 11.02 1.65 2.81
N ILE A 74 10.24 1.30 3.82
CA ILE A 74 8.79 1.44 3.80
C ILE A 74 8.40 2.90 3.56
N GLY A 75 9.03 3.83 4.28
CA GLY A 75 8.78 5.25 4.09
C GLY A 75 9.15 5.75 2.70
N GLU A 76 10.27 5.27 2.14
CA GLU A 76 10.70 5.64 0.80
C GLU A 76 9.74 5.13 -0.28
N VAL A 77 9.28 3.89 -0.15
CA VAL A 77 8.30 3.31 -1.08
C VAL A 77 6.99 4.07 -1.02
N ALA A 78 6.52 4.40 0.17
CA ALA A 78 5.30 5.19 0.34
C ALA A 78 5.42 6.58 -0.30
N ALA A 79 6.57 7.24 -0.14
CA ALA A 79 6.82 8.53 -0.77
C ALA A 79 6.84 8.43 -2.29
N ASP A 80 7.45 7.37 -2.84
CA ASP A 80 7.47 7.13 -4.29
C ASP A 80 6.06 6.98 -4.85
N VAL A 81 5.21 6.21 -4.19
CA VAL A 81 3.83 6.04 -4.62
C VAL A 81 3.10 7.37 -4.60
N ALA A 82 3.27 8.14 -3.54
CA ALA A 82 2.63 9.44 -3.40
C ALA A 82 3.05 10.44 -4.49
N GLU A 83 4.30 10.35 -4.96
CA GLU A 83 4.78 11.21 -6.04
C GLU A 83 4.24 10.79 -7.40
N GLN A 84 3.94 9.51 -7.60
CA GLN A 84 3.46 9.00 -8.87
C GLN A 84 1.98 9.27 -9.12
N ILE A 85 1.20 9.51 -8.07
CA ILE A 85 -0.22 9.81 -8.24
C ILE A 85 -0.38 11.23 -8.80
N ASP A 86 -1.48 11.44 -9.53
CA ASP A 86 -1.81 12.74 -10.12
C ASP A 86 -3.18 13.20 -9.61
N PRO A 87 -3.29 13.58 -8.34
CA PRO A 87 -4.56 13.98 -7.76
C PRO A 87 -4.96 15.36 -8.23
N VAL A 88 -6.27 15.60 -8.27
CA VAL A 88 -6.80 16.91 -8.63
C VAL A 88 -7.34 17.61 -7.39
N ASP A 89 -7.31 18.94 -7.41
CA ASP A 89 -7.97 19.72 -6.38
C ASP A 89 -9.48 19.63 -6.61
N ASP A 90 -10.22 19.29 -5.59
CA ASP A 90 -11.68 19.21 -5.68
C ASP A 90 -12.30 19.42 -4.31
N VAL A 91 -13.61 19.15 -4.20
CA VAL A 91 -14.34 19.34 -2.94
C VAL A 91 -13.84 18.43 -1.80
N ARG A 92 -13.11 17.38 -2.12
CA ARG A 92 -12.54 16.46 -1.12
C ARG A 92 -11.18 16.93 -0.60
N GLY A 93 -10.61 17.95 -1.22
CA GLY A 93 -9.38 18.55 -0.75
C GLY A 93 -8.39 18.86 -1.88
N PRO A 94 -7.32 19.59 -1.55
CA PRO A 94 -6.29 19.91 -2.52
C PRO A 94 -5.38 18.71 -2.82
N ALA A 95 -4.70 18.78 -3.97
CA ALA A 95 -3.81 17.69 -4.42
C ALA A 95 -2.73 17.35 -3.40
N TRP A 96 -2.10 18.36 -2.76
CA TRP A 96 -1.04 18.12 -1.78
C TRP A 96 -1.55 17.31 -0.58
N TYR A 97 -2.78 17.55 -0.18
CA TYR A 97 -3.40 16.84 0.92
C TYR A 97 -3.66 15.38 0.56
N LYS A 98 -4.15 15.15 -0.65
CA LYS A 98 -4.40 13.79 -1.16
C LYS A 98 -3.11 12.98 -1.26
N ARG A 99 -2.01 13.62 -1.70
CA ARG A 99 -0.70 12.96 -1.72
C ARG A 99 -0.24 12.56 -0.33
N ARG A 100 -0.41 13.46 0.63
CA ARG A 100 -0.03 13.19 2.01
C ARG A 100 -0.81 12.03 2.61
N ILE A 101 -2.11 12.01 2.37
CA ILE A 101 -2.97 10.91 2.83
C ILE A 101 -2.56 9.61 2.16
N THR A 102 -2.31 9.62 0.87
CA THR A 102 -1.88 8.42 0.13
C THR A 102 -0.60 7.86 0.71
N ARG A 103 0.38 8.72 1.00
CA ARG A 103 1.63 8.29 1.61
C ARG A 103 1.40 7.58 2.94
N VAL A 104 0.56 8.14 3.80
CA VAL A 104 0.24 7.54 5.09
C VAL A 104 -0.48 6.20 4.91
N LEU A 105 -1.43 6.13 3.99
CA LEU A 105 -2.18 4.90 3.75
C LEU A 105 -1.30 3.80 3.18
N VAL A 106 -0.41 4.12 2.25
CA VAL A 106 0.52 3.15 1.68
C VAL A 106 1.46 2.62 2.76
N GLU A 107 1.99 3.50 3.59
CA GLU A 107 2.86 3.10 4.69
C GLU A 107 2.15 2.14 5.64
N ARG A 108 0.93 2.49 6.06
CA ARG A 108 0.14 1.64 6.95
C ARG A 108 -0.23 0.31 6.31
N ALA A 109 -0.68 0.33 5.06
CA ALA A 109 -1.07 -0.88 4.35
C ALA A 109 0.12 -1.79 4.11
N LEU A 110 1.29 -1.23 3.83
CA LEU A 110 2.50 -2.00 3.62
C LEU A 110 2.95 -2.69 4.90
N ARG A 111 2.96 -1.96 6.03
CA ARG A 111 3.27 -2.55 7.32
C ARG A 111 2.31 -3.68 7.68
N CYS A 112 1.01 -3.46 7.43
CA CYS A 112 -0.02 -4.46 7.67
C CYS A 112 0.18 -5.70 6.80
N ALA A 113 0.46 -5.52 5.51
CA ALA A 113 0.66 -6.63 4.58
C ALA A 113 1.91 -7.45 4.96
N LEU A 114 2.99 -6.77 5.33
CA LEU A 114 4.21 -7.45 5.78
C LEU A 114 3.99 -8.24 7.07
N GLN A 115 3.25 -7.66 8.02
CA GLN A 115 2.91 -8.35 9.26
C GLN A 115 2.09 -9.60 8.98
N ARG A 116 1.10 -9.51 8.10
CA ARG A 116 0.29 -10.66 7.71
C ARG A 116 1.08 -11.73 6.99
N ALA A 117 2.02 -11.33 6.13
CA ALA A 117 2.91 -12.27 5.46
C ALA A 117 3.75 -13.05 6.47
N ASN A 118 4.28 -12.37 7.49
CA ASN A 118 5.03 -13.02 8.55
C ASN A 118 4.15 -13.93 9.40
N ASP A 119 2.94 -13.53 9.71
CA ASP A 119 1.99 -14.33 10.47
C ASP A 119 1.62 -15.62 9.71
N ASN A 120 1.49 -15.54 8.39
CA ASN A 120 1.17 -16.70 7.56
C ASN A 120 2.33 -17.69 7.43
N ARG A 121 3.51 -17.34 7.89
CA ARG A 121 4.69 -18.22 7.89
C ARG A 121 4.86 -18.94 9.21
N THR A 122 4.16 -18.51 10.25
CA THR A 122 4.23 -19.12 11.56
C THR A 122 3.16 -20.21 11.65
N PRO A 123 3.55 -21.49 11.92
CA PRO A 123 2.57 -22.55 12.10
C PRO A 123 1.60 -22.20 13.22
N ALA A 124 0.33 -22.52 13.00
CA ALA A 124 -0.70 -22.31 14.02
C ALA A 124 -0.52 -23.24 15.21
#